data_d9324d3290d38b16ac1fa0c5da8e3144
#
_entry.id   d9324d3290d38b16ac1fa0c5da8e3144
#
_cell.length_a   1.000
_cell.length_b   1.000
_cell.length_c   1.000
_cell.angle_alpha   90.00
_cell.angle_beta   90.00
_cell.angle_gamma   90.00
#
_symmetry.space_group_name_H-M   'P 1'
#
loop_
_entity.id
_entity.type
_entity.pdbx_description
1 polymer ?
#
loop_
_entity_poly.entity_id
_entity_poly.type
_entity_poly.pdbx_seq_one_letter_code
_entity_poly.pdbx_strand_id
1 'polypeptide(L)'
;MTEGKSIINANLTPLPDKVGVDGLEDKWRTVWDEDGTYKFRNTRDRKAVYSIDTPPPTVSGSLHVGHVFSYTHTDVIARYKRMRGYDVFYPMGWDDNGLPTERRVQNYYGVRVDVSLPYDPDFKPPFEGTDGKKIDAKDQVPISRKNFIELCERLTAQDEKLFEALWRKLGLSIDWSQTYHTIGQHPQRVAQKAFLRNLARGEAYQQDAPGLWDVTFQTAVAQAELESREYPGFYHKVAFRFEDGTPIYIETTRPELLAACTSLIANPNDERYKQYFGQYVYSPLFKVKVPILAHPAAEMDKGAGIAMCCTFGDVTDVEWWRDLKL
;
A
#
# COMPACT_ATOMS: atom_id res chain seq x y z
N MET A 1 -27.53 -57.69 24.19
CA MET A 1 -28.42 -56.55 24.31
C MET A 1 -27.90 -55.68 25.46
N THR A 2 -27.10 -54.72 25.15
CA THR A 2 -26.52 -53.77 26.11
C THR A 2 -27.33 -52.47 25.98
N GLU A 3 -28.06 -52.16 27.02
CA GLU A 3 -28.87 -50.93 27.14
C GLU A 3 -27.97 -49.69 27.05
N GLY A 4 -28.24 -48.87 26.04
CA GLY A 4 -27.65 -47.56 25.89
C GLY A 4 -28.19 -46.63 27.01
N LYS A 5 -27.37 -46.32 28.01
CA LYS A 5 -27.67 -45.25 28.97
C LYS A 5 -27.71 -43.92 28.24
N SER A 6 -28.89 -43.35 28.08
CA SER A 6 -29.13 -41.99 27.68
C SER A 6 -28.52 -41.04 28.74
N ILE A 7 -27.43 -40.36 28.38
CA ILE A 7 -26.87 -39.26 29.19
C ILE A 7 -27.63 -37.99 28.79
N ILE A 8 -28.90 -37.91 29.21
CA ILE A 8 -29.60 -36.62 29.25
C ILE A 8 -29.40 -36.09 30.66
N ASN A 9 -28.44 -35.23 30.87
CA ASN A 9 -28.24 -34.53 32.12
C ASN A 9 -29.44 -33.61 32.40
N ALA A 10 -30.16 -33.91 33.47
CA ALA A 10 -31.45 -33.30 33.85
C ALA A 10 -31.34 -31.88 34.46
N ASN A 11 -30.30 -31.10 34.11
CA ASN A 11 -30.14 -29.72 34.56
C ASN A 11 -30.20 -28.72 33.39
N LEU A 12 -31.10 -28.94 32.44
CA LEU A 12 -31.41 -27.91 31.47
C LEU A 12 -32.22 -26.81 32.15
N THR A 13 -31.63 -25.65 32.34
CA THR A 13 -32.36 -24.43 32.73
C THR A 13 -33.49 -24.22 31.72
N PRO A 14 -34.77 -24.07 32.18
CA PRO A 14 -35.85 -23.87 31.23
C PRO A 14 -35.57 -22.65 30.35
N LEU A 15 -35.84 -22.80 29.05
CA LEU A 15 -35.73 -21.69 28.12
C LEU A 15 -36.66 -20.56 28.54
N PRO A 16 -36.23 -19.31 28.58
CA PRO A 16 -37.08 -18.19 28.90
C PRO A 16 -38.19 -18.03 27.84
N ASP A 17 -39.37 -17.61 28.24
CA ASP A 17 -40.51 -17.37 27.34
C ASP A 17 -40.22 -16.37 26.23
N LYS A 18 -39.27 -15.45 26.46
CA LYS A 18 -38.74 -14.52 25.49
C LYS A 18 -37.22 -14.58 25.52
N VAL A 19 -36.61 -14.79 24.35
CA VAL A 19 -35.15 -14.71 24.19
C VAL A 19 -34.76 -13.24 24.17
N GLY A 20 -34.16 -12.76 25.25
CA GLY A 20 -33.47 -11.46 25.27
C GLY A 20 -32.09 -11.57 24.65
N VAL A 21 -31.74 -10.63 23.77
CA VAL A 21 -30.40 -10.56 23.14
C VAL A 21 -29.48 -9.57 23.84
N ASP A 22 -30.05 -8.73 24.71
CA ASP A 22 -29.30 -7.70 25.43
C ASP A 22 -28.24 -8.31 26.34
N GLY A 23 -26.98 -7.91 26.16
CA GLY A 23 -25.83 -8.41 26.91
C GLY A 23 -25.35 -9.82 26.55
N LEU A 24 -25.98 -10.48 25.57
CA LEU A 24 -25.62 -11.84 25.16
C LEU A 24 -24.21 -11.90 24.59
N GLU A 25 -23.82 -10.91 23.80
CA GLU A 25 -22.48 -10.80 23.20
C GLU A 25 -21.41 -10.65 24.30
N ASP A 26 -21.62 -9.78 25.27
CA ASP A 26 -20.68 -9.57 26.38
C ASP A 26 -20.55 -10.82 27.26
N LYS A 27 -21.67 -11.50 27.52
CA LYS A 27 -21.66 -12.77 28.25
C LYS A 27 -20.81 -13.83 27.56
N TRP A 28 -21.06 -14.06 26.27
CA TRP A 28 -20.34 -15.11 25.55
C TRP A 28 -18.87 -14.74 25.30
N ARG A 29 -18.56 -13.48 25.07
CA ARG A 29 -17.18 -13.01 25.00
C ARG A 29 -16.40 -13.37 26.26
N THR A 30 -16.97 -13.07 27.43
CA THR A 30 -16.36 -13.39 28.73
C THR A 30 -16.12 -14.90 28.87
N VAL A 31 -17.13 -15.71 28.57
CA VAL A 31 -17.02 -17.19 28.64
C VAL A 31 -15.91 -17.69 27.69
N TRP A 32 -15.86 -17.22 26.46
CA TRP A 32 -14.85 -17.66 25.49
C TRP A 32 -13.41 -17.25 25.90
N ASP A 33 -13.26 -16.06 26.48
CA ASP A 33 -11.96 -15.59 26.98
C ASP A 33 -11.50 -16.41 28.20
N GLU A 34 -12.39 -16.67 29.18
CA GLU A 34 -12.10 -17.46 30.38
C GLU A 34 -11.78 -18.93 30.05
N ASP A 35 -12.57 -19.55 29.19
CA ASP A 35 -12.37 -20.95 28.76
C ASP A 35 -11.21 -21.11 27.79
N GLY A 36 -10.67 -20.02 27.25
CA GLY A 36 -9.66 -20.04 26.18
C GLY A 36 -10.14 -20.77 24.92
N THR A 37 -11.43 -20.64 24.59
CA THR A 37 -12.12 -21.35 23.49
C THR A 37 -11.40 -21.21 22.15
N TYR A 38 -10.78 -20.06 21.90
CA TYR A 38 -10.11 -19.74 20.62
C TYR A 38 -8.60 -19.80 20.68
N LYS A 39 -8.01 -20.18 21.81
CA LYS A 39 -6.57 -20.32 21.95
C LYS A 39 -6.04 -21.43 21.06
N PHE A 40 -4.95 -21.15 20.36
CA PHE A 40 -4.17 -22.12 19.62
C PHE A 40 -3.38 -23.00 20.59
N ARG A 41 -3.61 -24.30 20.54
CA ARG A 41 -3.03 -25.29 21.46
C ARG A 41 -1.62 -25.71 21.09
N ASN A 42 -1.17 -25.29 19.86
CA ASN A 42 0.14 -25.61 19.32
C ASN A 42 0.41 -27.13 19.29
N THR A 43 -0.55 -27.90 18.82
CA THR A 43 -0.36 -29.33 18.64
C THR A 43 0.82 -29.63 17.72
N ARG A 44 1.58 -30.71 18.02
CA ARG A 44 2.72 -31.13 17.18
C ARG A 44 2.31 -31.83 15.89
N ASP A 45 1.06 -32.27 15.81
CA ASP A 45 0.54 -32.89 14.58
C ASP A 45 0.10 -31.83 13.58
N ARG A 46 0.95 -31.57 12.60
CA ARG A 46 0.67 -30.60 11.52
C ARG A 46 -0.61 -30.89 10.74
N LYS A 47 -1.05 -32.16 10.67
CA LYS A 47 -2.28 -32.52 9.95
C LYS A 47 -3.53 -32.10 10.72
N ALA A 48 -3.42 -31.93 12.03
CA ALA A 48 -4.48 -31.44 12.89
C ALA A 48 -4.51 -29.91 12.99
N VAL A 49 -3.52 -29.19 12.45
CA VAL A 49 -3.45 -27.72 12.48
C VAL A 49 -4.05 -27.13 11.21
N TYR A 50 -4.82 -26.07 11.38
CA TYR A 50 -5.27 -25.22 10.31
C TYR A 50 -4.83 -23.77 10.58
N SER A 51 -3.95 -23.24 9.75
CA SER A 51 -3.46 -21.87 9.87
C SER A 51 -4.22 -20.92 8.96
N ILE A 52 -4.56 -19.75 9.49
CA ILE A 52 -5.15 -18.65 8.76
C ILE A 52 -4.13 -17.53 8.70
N ASP A 53 -3.75 -17.16 7.50
CA ASP A 53 -2.87 -16.03 7.21
C ASP A 53 -3.72 -14.92 6.58
N THR A 54 -4.13 -13.98 7.42
CA THR A 54 -4.92 -12.80 7.02
C THR A 54 -4.01 -11.59 7.00
N PRO A 55 -4.00 -10.75 5.95
CA PRO A 55 -3.29 -9.48 6.01
C PRO A 55 -3.74 -8.67 7.23
N PRO A 56 -2.80 -8.10 7.99
CA PRO A 56 -3.16 -7.25 9.12
C PRO A 56 -3.86 -5.99 8.62
N PRO A 57 -4.94 -5.51 9.29
CA PRO A 57 -5.58 -4.26 8.92
C PRO A 57 -4.61 -3.10 9.13
N THR A 58 -4.61 -2.15 8.20
CA THR A 58 -3.85 -0.91 8.35
C THR A 58 -4.49 -0.03 9.41
N VAL A 59 -3.67 0.34 10.41
CA VAL A 59 -4.11 1.16 11.56
C VAL A 59 -4.05 2.64 11.18
N SER A 60 -5.05 3.10 10.44
CA SER A 60 -5.09 4.46 9.87
C SER A 60 -6.46 5.15 10.01
N GLY A 61 -7.14 4.91 11.10
CA GLY A 61 -8.44 5.52 11.38
C GLY A 61 -9.50 4.54 11.86
N SER A 62 -10.75 4.73 11.46
CA SER A 62 -11.85 3.86 11.87
C SER A 62 -12.01 2.66 10.95
N LEU A 63 -12.36 1.52 11.52
CA LEU A 63 -12.80 0.38 10.73
C LEU A 63 -14.08 0.73 9.95
N HIS A 64 -14.16 0.27 8.73
CA HIS A 64 -15.34 0.41 7.89
C HIS A 64 -15.97 -0.95 7.56
N VAL A 65 -17.18 -0.93 6.99
CA VAL A 65 -17.94 -2.15 6.67
C VAL A 65 -17.16 -3.18 5.84
N GLY A 66 -16.26 -2.73 4.97
CA GLY A 66 -15.39 -3.62 4.18
C GLY A 66 -14.46 -4.48 5.05
N HIS A 67 -13.88 -3.90 6.10
CA HIS A 67 -13.11 -4.68 7.08
C HIS A 67 -13.98 -5.72 7.78
N VAL A 68 -15.16 -5.31 8.28
CA VAL A 68 -16.10 -6.21 8.94
C VAL A 68 -16.46 -7.37 8.02
N PHE A 69 -16.78 -7.09 6.77
CA PHE A 69 -17.12 -8.08 5.77
C PHE A 69 -15.98 -9.09 5.55
N SER A 70 -14.77 -8.63 5.28
CA SER A 70 -13.62 -9.49 5.00
C SER A 70 -13.25 -10.38 6.19
N TYR A 71 -13.17 -9.81 7.39
CA TYR A 71 -12.79 -10.57 8.59
C TYR A 71 -13.88 -11.53 9.06
N THR A 72 -15.17 -11.21 8.84
CA THR A 72 -16.26 -12.13 9.10
C THR A 72 -16.20 -13.37 8.22
N HIS A 73 -15.88 -13.24 6.93
CA HIS A 73 -15.69 -14.39 6.05
C HIS A 73 -14.57 -15.30 6.54
N THR A 74 -13.45 -14.72 6.94
CA THR A 74 -12.33 -15.46 7.51
C THR A 74 -12.72 -16.17 8.81
N ASP A 75 -13.47 -15.51 9.66
CA ASP A 75 -13.93 -16.07 10.93
C ASP A 75 -14.90 -17.25 10.77
N VAL A 76 -15.77 -17.20 9.76
CA VAL A 76 -16.65 -18.33 9.42
C VAL A 76 -15.82 -19.58 9.09
N ILE A 77 -14.73 -19.42 8.34
CA ILE A 77 -13.82 -20.53 8.03
C ILE A 77 -13.12 -21.04 9.30
N ALA A 78 -12.64 -20.12 10.14
CA ALA A 78 -11.98 -20.46 11.41
C ALA A 78 -12.89 -21.29 12.31
N ARG A 79 -14.15 -20.84 12.50
CA ARG A 79 -15.17 -21.55 13.29
C ARG A 79 -15.50 -22.92 12.70
N TYR A 80 -15.74 -22.99 11.39
CA TYR A 80 -15.99 -24.27 10.71
C TYR A 80 -14.84 -25.26 10.94
N LYS A 81 -13.60 -24.82 10.82
CA LYS A 81 -12.44 -25.69 11.03
C LYS A 81 -12.33 -26.17 12.49
N ARG A 82 -12.58 -25.32 13.48
CA ARG A 82 -12.65 -25.73 14.89
C ARG A 82 -13.75 -26.76 15.13
N MET A 83 -14.95 -26.55 14.55
CA MET A 83 -16.05 -27.51 14.65
C MET A 83 -15.69 -28.86 14.00
N ARG A 84 -14.77 -28.88 13.03
CA ARG A 84 -14.23 -30.10 12.43
C ARG A 84 -13.08 -30.72 13.21
N GLY A 85 -12.73 -30.17 14.38
CA GLY A 85 -11.71 -30.71 15.27
C GLY A 85 -10.28 -30.22 15.00
N TYR A 86 -10.08 -29.26 14.10
CA TYR A 86 -8.76 -28.68 13.87
C TYR A 86 -8.34 -27.76 15.02
N ASP A 87 -7.06 -27.79 15.33
CA ASP A 87 -6.40 -26.75 16.13
C ASP A 87 -6.10 -25.55 15.20
N VAL A 88 -6.86 -24.47 15.35
CA VAL A 88 -6.83 -23.34 14.41
C VAL A 88 -5.90 -22.26 14.92
N PHE A 89 -4.82 -22.00 14.17
CA PHE A 89 -3.97 -20.84 14.36
C PHE A 89 -4.54 -19.64 13.61
N TYR A 90 -5.13 -18.70 14.34
CA TYR A 90 -5.75 -17.49 13.82
C TYR A 90 -5.32 -16.27 14.66
N PRO A 91 -4.12 -15.72 14.40
CA PRO A 91 -3.63 -14.52 15.06
C PRO A 91 -4.26 -13.26 14.45
N MET A 92 -4.15 -12.13 15.18
CA MET A 92 -4.40 -10.80 14.64
C MET A 92 -3.09 -10.02 14.61
N GLY A 93 -2.84 -9.37 13.46
CA GLY A 93 -1.75 -8.41 13.32
C GLY A 93 -2.27 -6.98 13.15
N TRP A 94 -1.38 -6.01 13.38
CA TRP A 94 -1.63 -4.60 13.14
C TRP A 94 -0.60 -4.08 12.14
N ASP A 95 -1.09 -3.45 11.05
CA ASP A 95 -0.24 -2.77 10.08
C ASP A 95 -0.14 -1.30 10.45
N ASP A 96 0.93 -0.96 11.17
CA ASP A 96 1.10 0.34 11.85
C ASP A 96 1.88 1.36 11.03
N ASN A 97 2.23 1.04 9.80
CA ASN A 97 3.07 1.90 8.97
C ASN A 97 2.42 2.26 7.63
N GLY A 98 3.13 3.10 6.87
CA GLY A 98 2.73 3.52 5.55
C GLY A 98 2.10 4.91 5.49
N LEU A 99 1.95 5.42 4.26
CA LEU A 99 1.40 6.77 4.01
C LEU A 99 0.00 7.01 4.60
N PRO A 100 -0.94 6.05 4.61
CA PRO A 100 -2.24 6.26 5.24
C PRO A 100 -2.12 6.61 6.72
N THR A 101 -1.26 5.89 7.47
CA THR A 101 -0.98 6.17 8.89
C THR A 101 -0.32 7.53 9.07
N GLU A 102 0.70 7.84 8.26
CA GLU A 102 1.37 9.15 8.33
C GLU A 102 0.40 10.32 8.04
N ARG A 103 -0.43 10.20 7.00
CA ARG A 103 -1.45 11.21 6.67
C ARG A 103 -2.48 11.37 7.79
N ARG A 104 -2.86 10.27 8.45
CA ARG A 104 -3.73 10.35 9.61
C ARG A 104 -3.07 11.14 10.75
N VAL A 105 -1.81 10.85 11.07
CA VAL A 105 -1.04 11.56 12.10
C VAL A 105 -0.90 13.05 11.77
N GLN A 106 -0.57 13.38 10.52
CA GLN A 106 -0.49 14.76 10.05
C GLN A 106 -1.78 15.53 10.29
N ASN A 107 -2.92 14.94 9.94
CA ASN A 107 -4.21 15.58 10.12
C ASN A 107 -4.67 15.59 11.59
N TYR A 108 -4.43 14.52 12.34
CA TYR A 108 -4.87 14.38 13.74
C TYR A 108 -4.15 15.34 14.66
N TYR A 109 -2.86 15.57 14.45
CA TYR A 109 -2.03 16.44 15.27
C TYR A 109 -1.67 17.78 14.61
N GLY A 110 -1.96 17.97 13.32
CA GLY A 110 -1.62 19.19 12.59
C GLY A 110 -0.13 19.39 12.36
N VAL A 111 0.60 18.31 12.08
CA VAL A 111 2.05 18.33 11.97
C VAL A 111 2.52 17.76 10.63
N ARG A 112 3.74 18.05 10.23
CA ARG A 112 4.43 17.44 9.10
C ARG A 112 5.90 17.21 9.40
N VAL A 113 6.49 16.23 8.75
CA VAL A 113 7.92 15.94 8.93
C VAL A 113 8.76 17.01 8.24
N ASP A 114 9.80 17.46 8.94
CA ASP A 114 10.92 18.20 8.40
C ASP A 114 12.21 17.56 8.94
N VAL A 115 12.93 16.88 8.05
CA VAL A 115 14.13 16.12 8.41
C VAL A 115 15.31 17.00 8.84
N SER A 116 15.26 18.30 8.56
CA SER A 116 16.29 19.26 8.98
C SER A 116 16.18 19.67 10.45
N LEU A 117 15.03 19.44 11.06
CA LEU A 117 14.77 19.84 12.44
C LEU A 117 15.37 18.83 13.44
N PRO A 118 15.99 19.32 14.52
CA PRO A 118 16.46 18.47 15.61
C PRO A 118 15.29 17.89 16.42
N TYR A 119 15.54 16.77 17.08
CA TYR A 119 14.58 16.19 18.03
C TYR A 119 14.33 17.11 19.22
N ASP A 120 13.06 17.29 19.54
CA ASP A 120 12.60 18.03 20.72
C ASP A 120 11.89 17.05 21.68
N PRO A 121 12.49 16.70 22.83
CA PRO A 121 11.90 15.77 23.79
C PRO A 121 10.65 16.32 24.49
N ASP A 122 10.47 17.64 24.51
CA ASP A 122 9.35 18.33 25.16
C ASP A 122 8.25 18.73 24.17
N PHE A 123 8.36 18.28 22.93
CA PHE A 123 7.41 18.64 21.86
C PHE A 123 5.99 18.21 22.22
N LYS A 124 5.06 19.17 22.08
CA LYS A 124 3.62 18.93 22.20
C LYS A 124 2.94 19.31 20.89
N PRO A 125 2.10 18.41 20.35
CA PRO A 125 1.38 18.74 19.13
C PRO A 125 0.45 19.94 19.33
N PRO A 126 0.20 20.76 18.28
CA PRO A 126 -0.64 21.95 18.37
C PRO A 126 -2.08 21.64 18.78
N PHE A 127 -2.56 20.45 18.45
CA PHE A 127 -3.86 19.92 18.88
C PHE A 127 -3.89 18.39 18.78
N GLU A 128 -4.94 17.79 19.33
CA GLU A 128 -5.26 16.37 19.23
C GLU A 128 -6.73 16.24 18.82
N GLY A 129 -7.01 15.39 17.83
CA GLY A 129 -8.41 15.03 17.53
C GLY A 129 -9.13 15.93 16.56
N THR A 130 -8.56 16.19 15.38
CA THR A 130 -9.34 16.78 14.28
C THR A 130 -9.98 15.71 13.43
N ASP A 131 -10.81 14.89 14.02
CA ASP A 131 -11.46 13.80 13.32
C ASP A 131 -12.17 14.29 12.05
N GLY A 132 -11.62 13.88 10.90
CA GLY A 132 -12.19 14.11 9.59
C GLY A 132 -11.86 15.43 8.90
N LYS A 133 -11.14 16.35 9.50
CA LYS A 133 -10.69 17.58 8.82
C LYS A 133 -9.33 17.38 8.19
N LYS A 134 -9.27 17.53 6.88
CA LYS A 134 -7.99 17.63 6.17
C LYS A 134 -7.37 18.99 6.47
N ILE A 135 -6.13 18.99 6.95
CA ILE A 135 -5.35 20.22 7.20
C ILE A 135 -4.42 20.40 6.01
N ASP A 136 -4.44 21.58 5.41
CA ASP A 136 -3.52 21.89 4.32
C ASP A 136 -2.08 21.83 4.81
N ALA A 137 -1.18 21.29 3.98
CA ALA A 137 0.23 21.12 4.33
C ALA A 137 0.92 22.43 4.79
N LYS A 138 0.49 23.56 4.25
CA LYS A 138 0.98 24.91 4.64
C LYS A 138 0.63 25.31 6.08
N ASP A 139 -0.46 24.73 6.61
CA ASP A 139 -0.97 25.03 7.96
C ASP A 139 -0.48 24.01 8.99
N GLN A 140 0.23 22.95 8.54
CA GLN A 140 0.83 21.95 9.41
C GLN A 140 2.16 22.44 9.99
N VAL A 141 2.37 22.22 11.29
CA VAL A 141 3.61 22.58 11.98
C VAL A 141 4.72 21.58 11.60
N PRO A 142 5.87 22.07 11.08
CA PRO A 142 7.00 21.20 10.79
C PRO A 142 7.63 20.68 12.10
N ILE A 143 7.92 19.37 12.15
CA ILE A 143 8.54 18.73 13.31
C ILE A 143 9.62 17.74 12.86
N SER A 144 10.54 17.40 13.78
CA SER A 144 11.58 16.43 13.50
C SER A 144 11.00 15.06 13.17
N ARG A 145 11.74 14.27 12.38
CA ARG A 145 11.36 12.89 12.07
C ARG A 145 11.12 12.05 13.33
N LYS A 146 11.94 12.21 14.37
CA LYS A 146 11.80 11.44 15.60
C LYS A 146 10.53 11.79 16.36
N ASN A 147 10.20 13.07 16.49
CA ASN A 147 8.93 13.49 17.09
C ASN A 147 7.72 12.97 16.31
N PHE A 148 7.81 12.96 14.98
CA PHE A 148 6.74 12.44 14.14
C PHE A 148 6.53 10.93 14.35
N ILE A 149 7.62 10.15 14.45
CA ILE A 149 7.55 8.71 14.73
C ILE A 149 6.88 8.46 16.09
N GLU A 150 7.25 9.21 17.14
CA GLU A 150 6.63 9.10 18.46
C GLU A 150 5.11 9.39 18.42
N LEU A 151 4.68 10.35 17.59
CA LEU A 151 3.25 10.61 17.39
C LEU A 151 2.55 9.50 16.60
N CYS A 152 3.23 8.90 15.62
CA CYS A 152 2.71 7.73 14.91
C CYS A 152 2.48 6.56 15.87
N GLU A 153 3.49 6.19 16.65
CA GLU A 153 3.40 5.11 17.63
C GLU A 153 2.30 5.35 18.68
N ARG A 154 2.16 6.60 19.10
CA ARG A 154 1.11 6.98 20.07
C ARG A 154 -0.29 6.85 19.48
N LEU A 155 -0.51 7.29 18.26
CA LEU A 155 -1.84 7.25 17.63
C LEU A 155 -2.22 5.83 17.22
N THR A 156 -1.30 5.06 16.62
CA THR A 156 -1.57 3.68 16.23
C THR A 156 -1.92 2.82 17.44
N ALA A 157 -1.21 2.97 18.57
CA ALA A 157 -1.54 2.25 19.81
C ALA A 157 -2.93 2.57 20.37
N GLN A 158 -3.50 3.74 20.06
CA GLN A 158 -4.89 4.07 20.39
C GLN A 158 -5.88 3.43 19.42
N ASP A 159 -5.61 3.56 18.13
CA ASP A 159 -6.46 3.01 17.08
C ASP A 159 -6.54 1.47 17.13
N GLU A 160 -5.43 0.76 17.43
CA GLU A 160 -5.40 -0.68 17.66
C GLU A 160 -6.39 -1.13 18.73
N LYS A 161 -6.43 -0.43 19.85
CA LYS A 161 -7.39 -0.74 20.94
C LYS A 161 -8.83 -0.59 20.51
N LEU A 162 -9.11 0.41 19.67
CA LEU A 162 -10.46 0.61 19.10
C LEU A 162 -10.82 -0.50 18.13
N PHE A 163 -9.86 -0.94 17.31
CA PHE A 163 -10.04 -2.05 16.38
C PHE A 163 -10.27 -3.36 17.14
N GLU A 164 -9.42 -3.65 18.13
CA GLU A 164 -9.57 -4.83 18.97
C GLU A 164 -10.94 -4.85 19.68
N ALA A 165 -11.34 -3.72 20.26
CA ALA A 165 -12.64 -3.62 20.94
C ALA A 165 -13.80 -3.94 20.00
N LEU A 166 -13.76 -3.46 18.76
CA LEU A 166 -14.79 -3.76 17.76
C LEU A 166 -14.76 -5.22 17.33
N TRP A 167 -13.58 -5.79 17.04
CA TRP A 167 -13.45 -7.21 16.69
C TRP A 167 -13.95 -8.14 17.80
N ARG A 168 -13.66 -7.81 19.04
CA ARG A 168 -14.14 -8.54 20.22
C ARG A 168 -15.66 -8.42 20.33
N LYS A 169 -16.24 -7.24 20.06
CA LYS A 169 -17.69 -7.03 20.07
C LYS A 169 -18.39 -7.82 18.97
N LEU A 170 -17.80 -7.93 17.80
CA LEU A 170 -18.28 -8.78 16.70
C LEU A 170 -18.10 -10.27 16.99
N GLY A 171 -17.38 -10.62 18.05
CA GLY A 171 -17.16 -12.00 18.48
C GLY A 171 -16.24 -12.79 17.55
N LEU A 172 -15.30 -12.15 16.86
CA LEU A 172 -14.35 -12.86 16.01
C LEU A 172 -13.53 -13.86 16.83
N SER A 173 -13.38 -15.07 16.31
CA SER A 173 -12.74 -16.20 17.00
C SER A 173 -11.20 -16.17 16.89
N ILE A 174 -10.62 -15.03 17.19
CA ILE A 174 -9.17 -14.75 17.13
C ILE A 174 -8.50 -15.21 18.42
N ASP A 175 -7.29 -15.74 18.31
CA ASP A 175 -6.41 -15.92 19.45
C ASP A 175 -5.68 -14.62 19.78
N TRP A 176 -6.26 -13.83 20.66
CA TRP A 176 -5.72 -12.54 21.07
C TRP A 176 -4.39 -12.61 21.83
N SER A 177 -3.95 -13.79 22.24
CA SER A 177 -2.63 -13.99 22.84
C SER A 177 -1.50 -14.03 21.78
N GLN A 178 -1.85 -14.12 20.50
CA GLN A 178 -0.93 -14.22 19.37
C GLN A 178 -0.88 -12.92 18.54
N THR A 179 -1.28 -11.79 19.09
CA THR A 179 -1.22 -10.50 18.38
C THR A 179 0.21 -10.10 18.06
N TYR A 180 0.38 -9.40 16.93
CA TYR A 180 1.67 -8.87 16.53
C TYR A 180 1.52 -7.49 15.85
N HIS A 181 2.60 -6.72 15.86
CA HIS A 181 2.69 -5.41 15.22
C HIS A 181 3.72 -5.48 14.08
N THR A 182 3.40 -4.99 12.89
CA THR A 182 4.32 -5.04 11.75
C THR A 182 5.63 -4.31 12.02
N ILE A 183 5.59 -3.25 12.85
CA ILE A 183 6.76 -2.47 13.30
C ILE A 183 7.40 -3.00 14.59
N GLY A 184 6.89 -4.09 15.17
CA GLY A 184 7.43 -4.69 16.38
C GLY A 184 8.83 -5.25 16.19
N GLN A 185 9.60 -5.41 17.29
CA GLN A 185 10.99 -5.90 17.23
C GLN A 185 11.14 -7.26 16.56
N HIS A 186 10.18 -8.18 16.79
CA HIS A 186 10.24 -9.51 16.19
C HIS A 186 10.03 -9.48 14.67
N PRO A 187 8.96 -8.87 14.13
CA PRO A 187 8.78 -8.67 12.70
C PRO A 187 9.94 -7.92 12.04
N GLN A 188 10.45 -6.85 12.63
CA GLN A 188 11.63 -6.14 12.11
C GLN A 188 12.83 -7.07 11.95
N ARG A 189 13.15 -7.86 12.99
CA ARG A 189 14.24 -8.83 12.93
C ARG A 189 14.06 -9.87 11.83
N VAL A 190 12.84 -10.38 11.67
CA VAL A 190 12.52 -11.38 10.64
C VAL A 190 12.65 -10.77 9.25
N ALA A 191 12.09 -9.57 9.03
CA ALA A 191 12.14 -8.85 7.77
C ALA A 191 13.59 -8.51 7.36
N GLN A 192 14.39 -7.96 8.28
CA GLN A 192 15.81 -7.64 8.04
C GLN A 192 16.61 -8.91 7.70
N LYS A 193 16.37 -10.00 8.42
CA LYS A 193 17.05 -11.28 8.16
C LYS A 193 16.65 -11.85 6.79
N ALA A 194 15.40 -11.72 6.38
CA ALA A 194 14.94 -12.12 5.06
C ALA A 194 15.60 -11.27 3.96
N PHE A 195 15.65 -9.95 4.16
CA PHE A 195 16.34 -9.04 3.25
C PHE A 195 17.83 -9.40 3.07
N LEU A 196 18.56 -9.62 4.16
CA LEU A 196 19.98 -10.01 4.12
C LEU A 196 20.20 -11.34 3.38
N ARG A 197 19.27 -12.28 3.48
CA ARG A 197 19.31 -13.53 2.70
C ARG A 197 19.10 -13.29 1.20
N ASN A 198 18.18 -12.40 0.83
CA ASN A 198 17.96 -12.00 -0.56
C ASN A 198 19.19 -11.28 -1.12
N LEU A 199 19.81 -10.39 -0.35
CA LEU A 199 21.04 -9.72 -0.71
C LEU A 199 22.19 -10.73 -0.94
N ALA A 200 22.34 -11.71 -0.05
CA ALA A 200 23.38 -12.75 -0.19
C ALA A 200 23.18 -13.63 -1.44
N ARG A 201 21.95 -13.79 -1.92
CA ARG A 201 21.62 -14.50 -3.17
C ARG A 201 21.68 -13.63 -4.42
N GLY A 202 21.93 -12.33 -4.28
CA GLY A 202 21.89 -11.38 -5.40
C GLY A 202 20.49 -11.02 -5.88
N GLU A 203 19.44 -11.40 -5.16
CA GLU A 203 18.04 -11.08 -5.49
C GLU A 203 17.67 -9.66 -5.05
N ALA A 204 18.33 -9.14 -4.03
CA ALA A 204 18.27 -7.74 -3.65
C ALA A 204 19.58 -7.05 -4.00
N TYR A 205 19.52 -5.89 -4.65
CA TYR A 205 20.68 -5.11 -5.07
C TYR A 205 20.32 -3.63 -5.10
N GLN A 206 21.34 -2.78 -5.08
CA GLN A 206 21.19 -1.33 -5.24
C GLN A 206 21.25 -0.97 -6.71
N GLN A 207 20.31 -0.15 -7.16
CA GLN A 207 20.25 0.34 -8.53
C GLN A 207 19.79 1.79 -8.55
N ASP A 208 20.39 2.61 -9.40
CA ASP A 208 19.87 3.92 -9.74
C ASP A 208 18.69 3.72 -10.69
N ALA A 209 17.53 4.18 -10.26
CA ALA A 209 16.28 4.09 -11.03
C ALA A 209 15.40 5.32 -10.75
N PRO A 210 14.66 5.82 -11.74
CA PRO A 210 13.72 6.91 -11.53
C PRO A 210 12.60 6.46 -10.59
N GLY A 211 12.19 7.35 -9.71
CA GLY A 211 11.08 7.15 -8.77
C GLY A 211 10.21 8.38 -8.68
N LEU A 212 9.01 8.20 -8.17
CA LEU A 212 8.09 9.29 -7.92
C LEU A 212 8.40 9.94 -6.58
N TRP A 213 8.39 11.26 -6.55
CA TRP A 213 8.73 12.05 -5.38
C TRP A 213 7.70 13.16 -5.14
N ASP A 214 7.14 13.21 -3.93
CA ASP A 214 6.28 14.32 -3.50
C ASP A 214 7.16 15.46 -2.96
N VAL A 215 7.17 16.58 -3.68
CA VAL A 215 8.00 17.74 -3.32
C VAL A 215 7.49 18.49 -2.09
N THR A 216 6.22 18.33 -1.73
CA THR A 216 5.61 18.98 -0.57
C THR A 216 5.94 18.21 0.71
N PHE A 217 5.74 16.90 0.68
CA PHE A 217 6.02 16.03 1.83
C PHE A 217 7.43 15.46 1.84
N GLN A 218 8.23 15.72 0.80
CA GLN A 218 9.63 15.29 0.67
C GLN A 218 9.79 13.78 0.91
N THR A 219 8.97 12.99 0.23
CA THR A 219 8.98 11.54 0.33
C THR A 219 8.79 10.87 -1.02
N ALA A 220 9.30 9.64 -1.14
CA ALA A 220 8.98 8.79 -2.26
C ALA A 220 7.50 8.38 -2.22
N VAL A 221 6.90 8.26 -3.39
CA VAL A 221 5.48 7.90 -3.56
C VAL A 221 5.38 6.60 -4.34
N ALA A 222 4.56 5.67 -3.86
CA ALA A 222 4.27 4.45 -4.58
C ALA A 222 3.33 4.74 -5.76
N GLN A 223 3.47 3.97 -6.84
CA GLN A 223 2.61 4.12 -8.02
C GLN A 223 1.11 3.99 -7.68
N ALA A 224 0.77 3.14 -6.71
CA ALA A 224 -0.61 2.96 -6.25
C ALA A 224 -1.21 4.20 -5.54
N GLU A 225 -0.39 5.16 -5.13
CA GLU A 225 -0.82 6.40 -4.48
C GLU A 225 -1.11 7.54 -5.47
N LEU A 226 -0.88 7.29 -6.77
CA LEU A 226 -1.13 8.30 -7.80
C LEU A 226 -2.61 8.40 -8.12
N GLU A 227 -3.11 9.62 -8.14
CA GLU A 227 -4.43 9.96 -8.64
C GLU A 227 -4.29 10.63 -10.02
N SER A 228 -4.90 10.03 -11.04
CA SER A 228 -4.97 10.65 -12.36
C SER A 228 -5.96 11.82 -12.32
N ARG A 229 -5.54 12.98 -12.83
CA ARG A 229 -6.39 14.16 -12.97
C ARG A 229 -6.35 14.66 -14.40
N GLU A 230 -7.51 14.98 -14.93
CA GLU A 230 -7.61 15.60 -16.25
C GLU A 230 -7.39 17.10 -16.13
N TYR A 231 -6.48 17.61 -16.97
CA TYR A 231 -6.24 19.03 -17.13
C TYR A 231 -6.45 19.44 -18.59
N PRO A 232 -7.01 20.61 -18.86
CA PRO A 232 -7.01 21.17 -20.20
C PRO A 232 -5.57 21.34 -20.70
N GLY A 233 -5.26 20.75 -21.84
CA GLY A 233 -3.94 20.80 -22.43
C GLY A 233 -4.02 21.00 -23.93
N PHE A 234 -2.87 21.30 -24.56
CA PHE A 234 -2.77 21.47 -25.99
C PHE A 234 -1.71 20.54 -26.55
N TYR A 235 -1.95 20.04 -27.75
CA TYR A 235 -0.91 19.41 -28.55
C TYR A 235 -0.08 20.48 -29.24
N HIS A 236 1.21 20.47 -28.99
CA HIS A 236 2.18 21.34 -29.63
C HIS A 236 2.87 20.57 -30.76
N LYS A 237 2.71 21.06 -31.99
CA LYS A 237 3.38 20.50 -33.14
C LYS A 237 4.80 21.05 -33.24
N VAL A 238 5.80 20.17 -33.09
CA VAL A 238 7.21 20.52 -33.03
C VAL A 238 7.94 19.90 -34.22
N ALA A 239 8.77 20.69 -34.90
CA ALA A 239 9.54 20.25 -36.04
C ALA A 239 10.98 19.90 -35.64
N PHE A 240 11.33 18.64 -35.72
CA PHE A 240 12.71 18.18 -35.79
C PHE A 240 13.19 18.21 -37.25
N ARG A 241 14.49 18.29 -37.50
CA ARG A 241 15.01 18.38 -38.86
C ARG A 241 16.11 17.35 -39.10
N PHE A 242 16.04 16.72 -40.26
CA PHE A 242 17.15 15.94 -40.78
C PHE A 242 18.33 16.85 -41.17
N GLU A 243 19.48 16.28 -41.51
CA GLU A 243 20.70 17.02 -41.88
C GLU A 243 20.52 17.86 -43.12
N ASP A 244 19.68 17.40 -44.05
CA ASP A 244 19.32 18.14 -45.30
C ASP A 244 18.28 19.25 -45.03
N GLY A 245 17.85 19.45 -43.81
CA GLY A 245 16.84 20.44 -43.43
C GLY A 245 15.40 19.98 -43.53
N THR A 246 15.14 18.76 -44.05
CA THR A 246 13.78 18.20 -44.16
C THR A 246 13.15 18.06 -42.78
N PRO A 247 11.93 18.54 -42.56
CA PRO A 247 11.27 18.46 -41.25
C PRO A 247 10.57 17.11 -41.04
N ILE A 248 10.66 16.59 -39.80
CA ILE A 248 9.76 15.59 -39.25
C ILE A 248 9.02 16.20 -38.04
N TYR A 249 7.73 16.01 -37.99
CA TYR A 249 6.89 16.63 -36.96
C TYR A 249 6.48 15.62 -35.89
N ILE A 250 6.61 16.03 -34.66
CA ILE A 250 6.01 15.36 -33.52
C ILE A 250 4.88 16.19 -32.93
N GLU A 251 4.00 15.59 -32.16
CA GLU A 251 3.00 16.28 -31.36
C GLU A 251 3.18 15.91 -29.90
N THR A 252 3.31 16.90 -29.03
CA THR A 252 3.54 16.71 -27.61
C THR A 252 2.64 17.64 -26.78
N THR A 253 2.19 17.17 -25.63
CA THR A 253 1.50 17.99 -24.64
C THR A 253 2.48 18.69 -23.69
N ARG A 254 3.77 18.31 -23.72
CA ARG A 254 4.81 18.80 -22.82
C ARG A 254 6.04 19.31 -23.57
N PRO A 255 5.93 20.44 -24.27
CA PRO A 255 7.04 20.98 -25.08
C PRO A 255 8.24 21.40 -24.23
N GLU A 256 8.07 21.67 -22.93
CA GLU A 256 9.13 21.97 -21.99
C GLU A 256 10.17 20.85 -21.86
N LEU A 257 9.78 19.59 -22.12
CA LEU A 257 10.67 18.43 -22.07
C LEU A 257 11.62 18.33 -23.28
N LEU A 258 11.50 19.20 -24.27
CA LEU A 258 12.37 19.20 -25.45
C LEU A 258 13.86 19.23 -25.09
N ALA A 259 14.23 19.91 -23.99
CA ALA A 259 15.61 19.97 -23.50
C ALA A 259 16.16 18.60 -23.05
N ALA A 260 15.29 17.70 -22.66
CA ALA A 260 15.64 16.35 -22.18
C ALA A 260 15.45 15.27 -23.26
N CYS A 261 15.13 15.66 -24.49
CA CYS A 261 14.89 14.71 -25.58
C CYS A 261 16.15 13.93 -25.94
N THR A 262 16.08 12.60 -25.84
CA THR A 262 17.18 11.68 -26.16
C THR A 262 16.98 10.95 -27.48
N SER A 263 15.72 10.78 -27.92
CA SER A 263 15.37 10.08 -29.16
C SER A 263 13.97 10.42 -29.61
N LEU A 264 13.64 10.12 -30.87
CA LEU A 264 12.26 10.02 -31.35
C LEU A 264 11.87 8.55 -31.44
N ILE A 265 10.68 8.20 -31.00
CA ILE A 265 10.20 6.82 -30.93
C ILE A 265 8.90 6.68 -31.72
N ALA A 266 8.84 5.68 -32.60
CA ALA A 266 7.63 5.31 -33.34
C ALA A 266 7.43 3.80 -33.30
N ASN A 267 6.19 3.37 -33.59
CA ASN A 267 5.87 1.94 -33.63
C ASN A 267 6.53 1.28 -34.84
N PRO A 268 7.18 0.10 -34.69
CA PRO A 268 7.81 -0.62 -35.79
C PRO A 268 6.83 -1.03 -36.91
N ASN A 269 5.54 -1.07 -36.63
CA ASN A 269 4.48 -1.38 -37.59
C ASN A 269 3.91 -0.15 -38.29
N ASP A 270 4.35 1.05 -37.91
CA ASP A 270 3.88 2.28 -38.54
C ASP A 270 4.64 2.57 -39.86
N GLU A 271 3.98 2.32 -40.98
CA GLU A 271 4.56 2.52 -42.32
C GLU A 271 5.08 3.94 -42.57
N ARG A 272 4.51 4.95 -41.89
CA ARG A 272 4.91 6.33 -42.03
C ARG A 272 6.36 6.59 -41.64
N TYR A 273 6.88 5.81 -40.67
CA TYR A 273 8.17 6.05 -40.02
C TYR A 273 9.20 4.95 -40.26
N LYS A 274 8.83 3.80 -40.83
CA LYS A 274 9.75 2.67 -41.09
C LYS A 274 11.04 3.06 -41.79
N GLN A 275 10.95 3.95 -42.78
CA GLN A 275 12.10 4.40 -43.57
C GLN A 275 13.08 5.27 -42.79
N TYR A 276 12.69 5.78 -41.62
CA TYR A 276 13.50 6.70 -40.81
C TYR A 276 14.20 6.03 -39.64
N PHE A 277 13.87 4.78 -39.30
CA PHE A 277 14.50 4.09 -38.18
C PHE A 277 16.02 3.97 -38.38
N GLY A 278 16.78 4.34 -37.32
CA GLY A 278 18.23 4.39 -37.34
C GLY A 278 18.81 5.69 -37.91
N GLN A 279 17.97 6.57 -38.49
CA GLN A 279 18.43 7.89 -38.91
C GLN A 279 18.43 8.87 -37.74
N TYR A 280 19.06 10.01 -37.95
CA TYR A 280 19.19 11.05 -36.93
C TYR A 280 18.50 12.34 -37.37
N VAL A 281 17.96 13.04 -36.39
CA VAL A 281 17.38 14.37 -36.55
C VAL A 281 17.93 15.32 -35.49
N TYR A 282 17.78 16.62 -35.74
CA TYR A 282 18.19 17.66 -34.82
C TYR A 282 16.96 18.25 -34.13
N SER A 283 17.02 18.34 -32.79
CA SER A 283 15.98 19.00 -32.01
C SER A 283 15.92 20.49 -32.32
N PRO A 284 14.74 21.11 -32.35
CA PRO A 284 14.64 22.56 -32.42
C PRO A 284 15.24 23.20 -31.16
N LEU A 285 15.56 24.49 -31.22
CA LEU A 285 16.20 25.31 -30.18
C LEU A 285 17.60 24.80 -29.79
N PHE A 286 17.72 23.59 -29.28
CA PHE A 286 18.98 23.05 -28.71
C PHE A 286 19.93 22.43 -29.74
N LYS A 287 19.42 22.10 -30.93
CA LYS A 287 20.24 21.49 -32.01
C LYS A 287 20.94 20.18 -31.62
N VAL A 288 20.35 19.44 -30.67
CA VAL A 288 20.89 18.15 -30.27
C VAL A 288 20.52 17.10 -31.31
N LYS A 289 21.50 16.30 -31.72
CA LYS A 289 21.34 15.19 -32.66
C LYS A 289 20.78 13.98 -31.91
N VAL A 290 19.57 13.52 -32.29
CA VAL A 290 18.87 12.41 -31.66
C VAL A 290 18.48 11.36 -32.69
N PRO A 291 18.51 10.05 -32.35
CA PRO A 291 18.12 8.98 -33.27
C PRO A 291 16.59 8.85 -33.34
N ILE A 292 16.12 8.28 -34.45
CA ILE A 292 14.74 7.79 -34.61
C ILE A 292 14.76 6.27 -34.36
N LEU A 293 14.06 5.81 -33.36
CA LEU A 293 14.08 4.42 -32.91
C LEU A 293 12.68 3.80 -32.98
N ALA A 294 12.64 2.47 -33.05
CA ALA A 294 11.41 1.72 -33.07
C ALA A 294 11.12 1.12 -31.68
N HIS A 295 9.89 1.25 -31.20
CA HIS A 295 9.44 0.56 -29.99
C HIS A 295 7.95 0.19 -30.08
N PRO A 296 7.55 -1.05 -29.75
CA PRO A 296 6.18 -1.53 -29.89
C PRO A 296 5.16 -0.82 -28.98
N ALA A 297 5.60 -0.24 -27.87
CA ALA A 297 4.75 0.53 -26.96
C ALA A 297 4.43 1.95 -27.48
N ALA A 298 4.98 2.39 -28.61
CA ALA A 298 4.58 3.66 -29.23
C ALA A 298 3.20 3.51 -29.89
N GLU A 299 2.26 4.38 -29.50
CA GLU A 299 0.90 4.38 -29.99
C GLU A 299 0.81 5.09 -31.36
N MET A 300 0.39 4.35 -32.40
CA MET A 300 0.32 4.88 -33.78
C MET A 300 -0.74 5.99 -33.95
N ASP A 301 -1.79 5.96 -33.15
CA ASP A 301 -2.94 6.85 -33.25
C ASP A 301 -2.87 8.03 -32.26
N LYS A 302 -1.82 8.14 -31.46
CA LYS A 302 -1.63 9.22 -30.51
C LYS A 302 -0.81 10.36 -31.12
N GLY A 303 -1.40 11.52 -31.25
CA GLY A 303 -0.77 12.67 -31.89
C GLY A 303 -0.28 12.35 -33.31
N ALA A 304 1.00 12.63 -33.60
CA ALA A 304 1.61 12.31 -34.88
C ALA A 304 1.98 10.82 -35.05
N GLY A 305 1.83 9.96 -34.04
CA GLY A 305 2.29 8.56 -34.04
C GLY A 305 3.79 8.38 -33.85
N ILE A 306 4.52 9.48 -33.71
CA ILE A 306 5.94 9.55 -33.33
C ILE A 306 6.08 10.51 -32.16
N ALA A 307 6.75 10.10 -31.11
CA ALA A 307 6.92 10.88 -29.89
C ALA A 307 8.40 11.11 -29.56
N MET A 308 8.69 12.16 -28.82
CA MET A 308 10.03 12.33 -28.23
C MET A 308 10.12 11.53 -26.92
N CYS A 309 11.21 10.81 -26.74
CA CYS A 309 11.59 10.22 -25.47
C CYS A 309 12.44 11.23 -24.68
N CYS A 310 11.95 11.60 -23.52
CA CYS A 310 12.55 12.65 -22.70
C CYS A 310 13.08 12.11 -21.39
N THR A 311 14.02 11.18 -21.44
CA THR A 311 14.68 10.55 -20.30
C THR A 311 13.67 9.95 -19.32
N PHE A 312 13.21 10.73 -18.33
CA PHE A 312 12.28 10.30 -17.28
C PHE A 312 11.04 11.19 -17.24
N GLY A 313 10.57 11.65 -18.41
CA GLY A 313 9.43 12.57 -18.52
C GLY A 313 8.12 11.98 -18.02
N ASP A 314 7.89 10.69 -18.31
CA ASP A 314 6.77 9.90 -17.78
C ASP A 314 7.15 8.41 -17.67
N VAL A 315 6.17 7.57 -17.32
CA VAL A 315 6.38 6.12 -17.17
C VAL A 315 6.78 5.47 -18.49
N THR A 316 6.23 5.92 -19.60
CA THR A 316 6.54 5.40 -20.93
C THR A 316 7.96 5.77 -21.36
N ASP A 317 8.41 6.98 -21.05
CA ASP A 317 9.79 7.40 -21.27
C ASP A 317 10.79 6.52 -20.52
N VAL A 318 10.48 6.16 -19.28
CA VAL A 318 11.30 5.25 -18.45
C VAL A 318 11.37 3.86 -19.06
N GLU A 319 10.25 3.34 -19.58
CA GLU A 319 10.20 2.05 -20.28
C GLU A 319 11.08 2.06 -21.52
N TRP A 320 10.93 3.05 -22.38
CA TRP A 320 11.73 3.21 -23.59
C TRP A 320 13.22 3.35 -23.28
N TRP A 321 13.56 4.19 -22.26
CA TRP A 321 14.95 4.37 -21.83
C TRP A 321 15.59 3.04 -21.41
N ARG A 322 14.90 2.25 -20.64
CA ARG A 322 15.39 0.96 -20.15
C ARG A 322 15.53 -0.06 -21.27
N ASP A 323 14.49 -0.22 -22.09
CA ASP A 323 14.44 -1.25 -23.12
C ASP A 323 15.40 -0.97 -24.28
N LEU A 324 15.56 0.29 -24.65
CA LEU A 324 16.43 0.75 -25.71
C LEU A 324 17.86 1.09 -25.21
N LYS A 325 18.09 1.02 -23.88
CA LYS A 325 19.39 1.33 -23.24
C LYS A 325 19.91 2.72 -23.63
N LEU A 326 19.04 3.69 -23.60
CA LEU A 326 19.32 5.09 -23.94
C LEU A 326 20.21 5.77 -22.89
#